data_cb041d9d89f9c0ee251c75d4699dbe3c
#
_entry.id   cb041d9d89f9c0ee251c75d4699dbe3c
#
_cell.length_a   1.000
_cell.length_b   1.000
_cell.length_c   1.000
_cell.angle_alpha   90.00
_cell.angle_beta   90.00
_cell.angle_gamma   90.00
#
_symmetry.space_group_name_H-M   'P 1'
#
loop_
_entity.id
_entity.type
_entity.pdbx_description
1 polymer ?
#
loop_
_entity_poly.entity_id
_entity_poly.type
_entity_poly.pdbx_seq_one_letter_code
_entity_poly.pdbx_strand_id
1 'polypeptide(L)'
;MENTMIQERLSALREEMKKRKIDIYIVPTADFHESEYVGEHFKARKFITGFTGSAGTAVITLTEAGLWTDGRYFVQAEKQLAGSTVTLYRMGEEGVPTVDEFVEKELPESGCIGFDGRVVNGSWGRKLLAIAEKKKGSLYVTEDLIDLIWKDRPALSKEPLFLLEEKYSGKSTADKIADLRKVMEKEGANVHILTSLYDIAWLLNIRGGDIDYVPVILSYMVLTDKECIWFLQEEVVDEKIAAYLKENHITTRPYDAIYDYVKEIPADACVLMNGNTVNYRITSSLKKEIRIVDQPNPTEIMKAVKNPVEVENIRKAHVKDGVAFTKFMYWLKTNIGKIPMTEISASDYLEARRREQDNFIELSFDTICAYGPNAAMMHYAATPESDAELKPEGFLLVDSGGHYFEGTTDITRTMALGPITDEMRLHFTTVCRSNMNLANAKFLYGCTGLNLDILSRGPLWQMGIDYKCGTGHGVGYILNVHEGPNGFRWRVVPERHDNGTLEEGMVTTDEPGVYLEGKYGIRTENELVCHKAEKNEYGQFMNFENITYAPIDLDAIDPDEMTGREKKMLNDYHAMVYKTLSPYMTPEENEWLKKYTRAI
;
A
#
# COMPACT_ATOMS: atom_id res chain seq x y z
N MET A 1 30.05 -11.68 5.43
CA MET A 1 29.28 -12.95 5.29
C MET A 1 28.10 -12.77 4.31
N GLU A 2 27.27 -11.77 4.47
CA GLU A 2 26.09 -11.56 3.62
C GLU A 2 26.43 -11.34 2.13
N ASN A 3 27.37 -10.48 1.81
CA ASN A 3 27.82 -10.25 0.43
C ASN A 3 28.37 -11.50 -0.26
N THR A 4 29.02 -12.40 0.47
CA THR A 4 29.50 -13.67 -0.07
C THR A 4 28.33 -14.58 -0.42
N MET A 5 27.29 -14.63 0.42
CA MET A 5 26.07 -15.40 0.14
C MET A 5 25.33 -14.90 -1.11
N ILE A 6 25.25 -13.57 -1.30
CA ILE A 6 24.61 -13.00 -2.50
C ILE A 6 25.40 -13.39 -3.76
N GLN A 7 26.72 -13.34 -3.74
CA GLN A 7 27.55 -13.77 -4.87
C GLN A 7 27.39 -15.27 -5.18
N GLU A 8 27.28 -16.12 -4.16
CA GLU A 8 27.01 -17.56 -4.32
C GLU A 8 25.64 -17.81 -4.94
N ARG A 9 24.59 -17.10 -4.47
CA ARG A 9 23.23 -17.20 -5.01
C ARG A 9 23.17 -16.74 -6.48
N LEU A 10 23.80 -15.61 -6.81
CA LEU A 10 23.90 -15.14 -8.21
C LEU A 10 24.64 -16.13 -9.10
N SER A 11 25.72 -16.74 -8.59
CA SER A 11 26.47 -17.76 -9.33
C SER A 11 25.61 -19.00 -9.58
N ALA A 12 24.88 -19.48 -8.56
CA ALA A 12 23.97 -20.63 -8.69
C ALA A 12 22.84 -20.34 -9.69
N LEU A 13 22.24 -19.14 -9.66
CA LEU A 13 21.23 -18.73 -10.64
C LEU A 13 21.77 -18.72 -12.06
N ARG A 14 22.96 -18.16 -12.27
CA ARG A 14 23.60 -18.14 -13.59
C ARG A 14 23.89 -19.53 -14.13
N GLU A 15 24.22 -20.50 -13.28
CA GLU A 15 24.36 -21.91 -13.72
C GLU A 15 23.03 -22.49 -14.19
N GLU A 16 21.92 -22.21 -13.51
CA GLU A 16 20.58 -22.63 -13.94
C GLU A 16 20.16 -21.92 -15.24
N MET A 17 20.49 -20.64 -15.41
CA MET A 17 20.28 -19.88 -16.64
C MET A 17 21.04 -20.50 -17.82
N LYS A 18 22.34 -20.81 -17.64
CA LYS A 18 23.17 -21.44 -18.69
C LYS A 18 22.61 -22.80 -19.13
N LYS A 19 22.17 -23.66 -18.22
CA LYS A 19 21.55 -24.95 -18.52
C LYS A 19 20.33 -24.84 -19.44
N ARG A 20 19.57 -23.72 -19.28
CA ARG A 20 18.33 -23.45 -20.04
C ARG A 20 18.52 -22.47 -21.19
N LYS A 21 19.75 -22.01 -21.43
CA LYS A 21 20.09 -20.99 -22.44
C LYS A 21 19.31 -19.69 -22.26
N ILE A 22 19.21 -19.23 -21.00
CA ILE A 22 18.59 -17.96 -20.65
C ILE A 22 19.71 -16.91 -20.53
N ASP A 23 19.57 -15.79 -21.23
CA ASP A 23 20.55 -14.71 -21.24
C ASP A 23 20.27 -13.66 -20.14
N ILE A 24 19.00 -13.39 -19.87
CA ILE A 24 18.53 -12.43 -18.87
C ILE A 24 17.45 -13.08 -18.01
N TYR A 25 17.54 -12.98 -16.68
CA TYR A 25 16.51 -13.44 -15.75
C TYR A 25 16.01 -12.30 -14.89
N ILE A 26 14.67 -12.15 -14.82
CA ILE A 26 13.99 -11.05 -14.14
C ILE A 26 13.33 -11.57 -12.85
N VAL A 27 13.58 -10.89 -11.72
CA VAL A 27 13.02 -11.22 -10.40
C VAL A 27 12.42 -9.95 -9.79
N PRO A 28 11.12 -9.69 -9.99
CA PRO A 28 10.45 -8.55 -9.37
C PRO A 28 10.16 -8.79 -7.89
N THR A 29 9.81 -7.71 -7.18
CA THR A 29 9.02 -7.83 -5.95
C THR A 29 7.58 -8.04 -6.38
N ALA A 30 7.11 -9.27 -6.36
CA ALA A 30 5.74 -9.63 -6.70
C ALA A 30 5.40 -11.00 -6.12
N ASP A 31 4.12 -11.20 -5.84
CA ASP A 31 3.50 -12.50 -5.66
C ASP A 31 2.80 -12.93 -6.97
N PHE A 32 1.98 -13.98 -6.92
CA PHE A 32 1.22 -14.44 -8.09
C PHE A 32 0.00 -13.58 -8.41
N HIS A 33 -0.25 -12.52 -7.63
CA HIS A 33 -1.46 -11.72 -7.61
C HIS A 33 -1.23 -10.21 -7.81
N GLU A 34 0.04 -9.79 -7.98
CA GLU A 34 0.46 -8.38 -8.03
C GLU A 34 0.10 -7.62 -6.73
N SER A 35 0.25 -8.27 -5.58
CA SER A 35 0.07 -7.61 -4.29
C SER A 35 1.23 -6.65 -4.00
N GLU A 36 0.95 -5.54 -3.34
CA GLU A 36 1.98 -4.56 -2.96
C GLU A 36 2.93 -5.14 -1.89
N TYR A 37 2.35 -5.76 -0.86
CA TYR A 37 3.09 -6.51 0.15
C TYR A 37 3.02 -8.00 -0.18
N VAL A 38 4.12 -8.70 0.03
CA VAL A 38 4.24 -10.11 -0.35
C VAL A 38 4.66 -10.95 0.84
N GLY A 39 4.04 -12.15 0.97
CA GLY A 39 4.41 -13.12 1.99
C GLY A 39 5.85 -13.64 1.81
N GLU A 40 6.39 -14.29 2.84
CA GLU A 40 7.79 -14.75 2.89
C GLU A 40 8.19 -15.65 1.71
N HIS A 41 7.27 -16.50 1.22
CA HIS A 41 7.50 -17.33 0.04
C HIS A 41 7.91 -16.52 -1.19
N PHE A 42 7.37 -15.32 -1.35
CA PHE A 42 7.54 -14.47 -2.53
C PHE A 42 8.73 -13.51 -2.45
N LYS A 43 9.52 -13.53 -1.36
CA LYS A 43 10.67 -12.62 -1.18
C LYS A 43 11.91 -13.02 -2.01
N ALA A 44 11.69 -13.54 -3.24
CA ALA A 44 12.72 -14.00 -4.16
C ALA A 44 13.73 -12.89 -4.52
N ARG A 45 13.27 -11.64 -4.73
CA ARG A 45 14.14 -10.49 -5.02
C ARG A 45 15.04 -10.18 -3.81
N LYS A 46 14.51 -10.22 -2.57
CA LYS A 46 15.32 -10.09 -1.34
C LYS A 46 16.36 -11.21 -1.26
N PHE A 47 15.95 -12.45 -1.52
CA PHE A 47 16.86 -13.60 -1.49
C PHE A 47 18.04 -13.42 -2.44
N ILE A 48 17.81 -12.97 -3.69
CA ILE A 48 18.88 -12.91 -4.71
C ILE A 48 19.74 -11.64 -4.62
N THR A 49 19.25 -10.54 -4.00
CA THR A 49 19.97 -9.26 -3.95
C THR A 49 20.41 -8.83 -2.55
N GLY A 50 19.80 -9.35 -1.48
CA GLY A 50 19.96 -8.87 -0.11
C GLY A 50 19.20 -7.58 0.21
N PHE A 51 18.58 -6.91 -0.78
CA PHE A 51 17.80 -5.70 -0.54
C PHE A 51 16.44 -6.03 0.10
N THR A 52 16.08 -5.33 1.17
CA THR A 52 14.87 -5.62 1.97
C THR A 52 13.69 -4.68 1.73
N GLY A 53 13.87 -3.58 0.99
CA GLY A 53 12.78 -2.64 0.69
C GLY A 53 11.59 -3.33 -0.01
N SER A 54 10.38 -2.80 0.12
CA SER A 54 9.16 -3.45 -0.38
C SER A 54 8.94 -3.34 -1.89
N ALA A 55 9.69 -2.49 -2.60
CA ALA A 55 9.55 -2.32 -4.05
C ALA A 55 10.90 -2.37 -4.77
N GLY A 56 10.94 -3.11 -5.88
CA GLY A 56 12.11 -3.18 -6.76
C GLY A 56 12.11 -4.40 -7.65
N THR A 57 12.90 -4.34 -8.72
CA THR A 57 13.09 -5.43 -9.68
C THR A 57 14.56 -5.74 -9.83
N ALA A 58 14.94 -6.99 -9.67
CA ALA A 58 16.28 -7.46 -10.00
C ALA A 58 16.32 -7.98 -11.44
N VAL A 59 17.36 -7.60 -12.18
CA VAL A 59 17.65 -8.13 -13.52
C VAL A 59 19.05 -8.71 -13.49
N ILE A 60 19.15 -9.99 -13.82
CA ILE A 60 20.39 -10.76 -13.77
C ILE A 60 20.74 -11.21 -15.19
N THR A 61 21.91 -10.81 -15.67
CA THR A 61 22.53 -11.34 -16.88
C THR A 61 23.58 -12.39 -16.53
N LEU A 62 24.20 -13.01 -17.51
CA LEU A 62 25.27 -13.96 -17.29
C LEU A 62 26.52 -13.32 -16.63
N THR A 63 26.67 -11.99 -16.71
CA THR A 63 27.82 -11.24 -16.21
C THR A 63 27.48 -10.16 -15.18
N GLU A 64 26.30 -9.55 -15.27
CA GLU A 64 25.90 -8.43 -14.46
C GLU A 64 24.65 -8.74 -13.63
N ALA A 65 24.42 -7.97 -12.58
CA ALA A 65 23.18 -7.99 -11.80
C ALA A 65 22.83 -6.55 -11.40
N GLY A 66 21.59 -6.16 -11.62
CA GLY A 66 21.09 -4.83 -11.28
C GLY A 66 19.82 -4.90 -10.43
N LEU A 67 19.64 -3.91 -9.57
CA LEU A 67 18.41 -3.67 -8.81
C LEU A 67 17.85 -2.31 -9.20
N TRP A 68 16.64 -2.27 -9.73
CA TRP A 68 15.84 -1.07 -9.97
C TRP A 68 14.91 -0.85 -8.79
N THR A 69 14.96 0.34 -8.17
CA THR A 69 14.03 0.74 -7.11
C THR A 69 13.74 2.24 -7.19
N ASP A 70 12.68 2.72 -6.53
CA ASP A 70 12.25 4.12 -6.56
C ASP A 70 12.85 4.98 -5.43
N GLY A 71 12.58 6.29 -5.46
CA GLY A 71 13.18 7.29 -4.59
C GLY A 71 12.97 7.08 -3.09
N ARG A 72 11.97 6.30 -2.69
CA ARG A 72 11.70 5.96 -1.29
C ARG A 72 12.82 5.11 -0.69
N TYR A 73 13.53 4.35 -1.53
CA TYR A 73 14.49 3.32 -1.13
C TYR A 73 15.94 3.58 -1.54
N PHE A 74 16.28 4.69 -2.21
CA PHE A 74 17.64 4.91 -2.72
C PHE A 74 18.71 4.79 -1.65
N VAL A 75 18.51 5.46 -0.50
CA VAL A 75 19.47 5.46 0.61
C VAL A 75 19.60 4.06 1.23
N GLN A 76 18.49 3.36 1.42
CA GLN A 76 18.49 2.01 1.97
C GLN A 76 19.18 1.03 1.00
N ALA A 77 18.85 1.07 -0.28
CA ALA A 77 19.42 0.19 -1.29
C ALA A 77 20.94 0.42 -1.44
N GLU A 78 21.40 1.67 -1.44
CA GLU A 78 22.82 1.99 -1.49
C GLU A 78 23.59 1.36 -0.33
N LYS A 79 23.05 1.44 0.90
CA LYS A 79 23.65 0.83 2.08
C LYS A 79 23.64 -0.70 2.01
N GLN A 80 22.52 -1.32 1.64
CA GLN A 80 22.35 -2.77 1.65
C GLN A 80 23.10 -3.47 0.50
N LEU A 81 23.24 -2.81 -0.65
CA LEU A 81 23.97 -3.35 -1.79
C LEU A 81 25.48 -3.07 -1.72
N ALA A 82 25.94 -2.27 -0.78
CA ALA A 82 27.36 -1.91 -0.64
C ALA A 82 28.23 -3.17 -0.48
N GLY A 83 29.22 -3.34 -1.37
CA GLY A 83 30.13 -4.50 -1.39
C GLY A 83 29.51 -5.78 -1.99
N SER A 84 28.25 -5.77 -2.42
CA SER A 84 27.69 -6.81 -3.29
C SER A 84 28.10 -6.57 -4.75
N THR A 85 27.78 -7.52 -5.63
CA THR A 85 27.99 -7.36 -7.08
C THR A 85 26.72 -6.88 -7.80
N VAL A 86 25.75 -6.39 -7.04
CA VAL A 86 24.47 -5.87 -7.57
C VAL A 86 24.56 -4.36 -7.70
N THR A 87 24.35 -3.86 -8.92
CA THR A 87 24.34 -2.42 -9.22
C THR A 87 22.97 -1.81 -8.90
N LEU A 88 22.95 -0.68 -8.18
CA LEU A 88 21.73 0.09 -7.94
C LEU A 88 21.40 0.96 -9.16
N TYR A 89 20.21 0.79 -9.71
CA TYR A 89 19.60 1.66 -10.72
C TYR A 89 18.49 2.50 -10.08
N ARG A 90 18.71 3.80 -9.96
CA ARG A 90 17.78 4.76 -9.32
C ARG A 90 16.69 5.14 -10.30
N MET A 91 15.54 4.48 -10.21
CA MET A 91 14.40 4.69 -11.14
C MET A 91 13.97 6.15 -11.18
N GLY A 92 13.81 6.67 -12.41
CA GLY A 92 13.34 8.04 -12.65
C GLY A 92 14.40 9.12 -12.57
N GLU A 93 15.66 8.79 -12.24
CA GLU A 93 16.76 9.72 -12.31
C GLU A 93 17.29 9.84 -13.75
N GLU A 94 17.83 11.02 -14.11
CA GLU A 94 18.34 11.30 -15.46
C GLU A 94 19.48 10.35 -15.84
N GLY A 95 19.37 9.75 -17.02
CA GLY A 95 20.38 8.84 -17.56
C GLY A 95 20.29 7.40 -17.02
N VAL A 96 19.35 7.09 -16.14
CA VAL A 96 19.11 5.73 -15.64
C VAL A 96 18.09 5.03 -16.55
N PRO A 97 18.46 3.90 -17.22
CA PRO A 97 17.53 3.16 -18.06
C PRO A 97 16.41 2.53 -17.22
N THR A 98 15.22 2.40 -17.80
CA THR A 98 14.18 1.53 -17.27
C THR A 98 14.60 0.06 -17.36
N VAL A 99 13.91 -0.84 -16.67
CA VAL A 99 14.13 -2.29 -16.80
C VAL A 99 13.97 -2.73 -18.24
N ASP A 100 12.91 -2.28 -18.93
CA ASP A 100 12.62 -2.66 -20.32
C ASP A 100 13.73 -2.18 -21.27
N GLU A 101 14.21 -0.95 -21.13
CA GLU A 101 15.32 -0.39 -21.93
C GLU A 101 16.63 -1.16 -21.69
N PHE A 102 16.92 -1.50 -20.43
CA PHE A 102 18.09 -2.29 -20.10
C PHE A 102 17.99 -3.69 -20.71
N VAL A 103 16.86 -4.36 -20.57
CA VAL A 103 16.61 -5.69 -21.16
C VAL A 103 16.72 -5.65 -22.68
N GLU A 104 16.12 -4.67 -23.36
CA GLU A 104 16.19 -4.52 -24.82
C GLU A 104 17.64 -4.29 -25.30
N LYS A 105 18.43 -3.52 -24.53
CA LYS A 105 19.83 -3.25 -24.84
C LYS A 105 20.73 -4.48 -24.65
N GLU A 106 20.59 -5.17 -23.53
CA GLU A 106 21.49 -6.27 -23.14
C GLU A 106 21.11 -7.62 -23.76
N LEU A 107 19.88 -7.79 -24.24
CA LEU A 107 19.45 -9.04 -24.89
C LEU A 107 20.18 -9.25 -26.22
N PRO A 108 20.92 -10.37 -26.41
CA PRO A 108 21.56 -10.67 -27.69
C PRO A 108 20.54 -11.07 -28.78
N GLU A 109 20.97 -11.06 -30.04
CA GLU A 109 20.18 -11.64 -31.14
C GLU A 109 19.88 -13.12 -30.85
N SER A 110 18.63 -13.51 -31.02
CA SER A 110 18.09 -14.84 -30.69
C SER A 110 18.21 -15.20 -29.21
N GLY A 111 18.35 -14.18 -28.32
CA GLY A 111 18.48 -14.37 -26.88
C GLY A 111 17.17 -14.77 -26.19
N CYS A 112 17.29 -15.21 -24.94
CA CYS A 112 16.18 -15.69 -24.15
C CYS A 112 16.03 -14.84 -22.86
N ILE A 113 14.82 -14.31 -22.63
CA ILE A 113 14.44 -13.65 -21.36
C ILE A 113 13.71 -14.68 -20.50
N GLY A 114 14.18 -14.90 -19.28
CA GLY A 114 13.56 -15.80 -18.30
C GLY A 114 12.90 -15.04 -17.16
N PHE A 115 11.79 -15.54 -16.67
CA PHE A 115 11.13 -15.15 -15.43
C PHE A 115 10.11 -16.21 -15.00
N ASP A 116 9.70 -16.22 -13.74
CA ASP A 116 8.52 -17.00 -13.35
C ASP A 116 7.26 -16.31 -13.90
N GLY A 117 6.55 -16.97 -14.80
CA GLY A 117 5.34 -16.42 -15.42
C GLY A 117 4.20 -16.12 -14.44
N ARG A 118 4.33 -16.53 -13.18
CA ARG A 118 3.35 -16.27 -12.12
C ARG A 118 3.59 -14.94 -11.39
N VAL A 119 4.83 -14.41 -11.39
CA VAL A 119 5.19 -13.14 -10.70
C VAL A 119 5.39 -11.96 -11.65
N VAL A 120 5.08 -12.12 -12.92
CA VAL A 120 5.07 -11.05 -13.94
C VAL A 120 3.65 -10.98 -14.48
N ASN A 121 3.05 -9.78 -14.48
CA ASN A 121 1.70 -9.62 -14.99
C ASN A 121 1.61 -9.73 -16.52
N GLY A 122 0.40 -9.95 -17.02
CA GLY A 122 0.15 -10.18 -18.44
C GLY A 122 0.58 -9.02 -19.33
N SER A 123 0.37 -7.78 -18.88
CA SER A 123 0.76 -6.58 -19.64
C SER A 123 2.27 -6.46 -19.80
N TRP A 124 3.01 -6.65 -18.71
CA TRP A 124 4.48 -6.59 -18.76
C TRP A 124 5.06 -7.80 -19.48
N GLY A 125 4.52 -9.00 -19.25
CA GLY A 125 4.94 -10.19 -19.99
C GLY A 125 4.80 -10.06 -21.51
N ARG A 126 3.72 -9.42 -22.00
CA ARG A 126 3.54 -9.10 -23.43
C ARG A 126 4.60 -8.11 -23.95
N LYS A 127 4.98 -7.10 -23.15
CA LYS A 127 6.07 -6.16 -23.49
C LYS A 127 7.41 -6.89 -23.59
N LEU A 128 7.73 -7.76 -22.63
CA LEU A 128 8.95 -8.57 -22.65
C LEU A 128 8.99 -9.52 -23.86
N LEU A 129 7.84 -10.12 -24.22
CA LEU A 129 7.73 -10.92 -25.44
C LEU A 129 8.04 -10.08 -26.68
N ALA A 130 7.48 -8.90 -26.79
CA ALA A 130 7.73 -7.99 -27.93
C ALA A 130 9.21 -7.57 -28.02
N ILE A 131 9.89 -7.35 -26.88
CA ILE A 131 11.34 -7.09 -26.84
C ILE A 131 12.11 -8.31 -27.36
N ALA A 132 11.77 -9.53 -26.90
CA ALA A 132 12.41 -10.75 -27.36
C ALA A 132 12.21 -10.96 -28.86
N GLU A 133 10.99 -10.81 -29.39
CA GLU A 133 10.65 -10.96 -30.80
C GLU A 133 11.43 -10.00 -31.73
N LYS A 134 11.63 -8.75 -31.32
CA LYS A 134 12.49 -7.79 -32.06
C LYS A 134 13.89 -8.30 -32.29
N LYS A 135 14.42 -9.08 -31.34
CA LYS A 135 15.75 -9.72 -31.39
C LYS A 135 15.69 -11.17 -31.92
N LYS A 136 14.56 -11.62 -32.46
CA LYS A 136 14.30 -13.01 -32.86
C LYS A 136 14.54 -14.02 -31.72
N GLY A 137 14.36 -13.56 -30.50
CA GLY A 137 14.54 -14.30 -29.26
C GLY A 137 13.26 -14.97 -28.78
N SER A 138 13.29 -15.40 -27.52
CA SER A 138 12.18 -16.14 -26.90
C SER A 138 12.05 -15.79 -25.41
N LEU A 139 10.93 -16.24 -24.79
CA LEU A 139 10.72 -16.22 -23.36
C LEU A 139 10.87 -17.62 -22.75
N TYR A 140 11.39 -17.69 -21.52
CA TYR A 140 11.37 -18.86 -20.67
C TYR A 140 10.59 -18.53 -19.39
N VAL A 141 9.35 -19.06 -19.25
CA VAL A 141 8.40 -18.60 -18.24
C VAL A 141 7.71 -19.72 -17.45
N THR A 142 8.18 -20.96 -17.65
CA THR A 142 7.48 -22.16 -17.15
C THR A 142 7.99 -22.65 -15.81
N GLU A 143 9.16 -22.18 -15.37
CA GLU A 143 9.84 -22.65 -14.15
C GLU A 143 10.42 -21.45 -13.39
N ASP A 144 10.25 -21.45 -12.08
CA ASP A 144 10.90 -20.50 -11.18
C ASP A 144 12.33 -20.96 -10.86
N LEU A 145 13.34 -20.29 -11.43
CA LEU A 145 14.74 -20.64 -11.19
C LEU A 145 15.20 -20.32 -9.76
N ILE A 146 14.53 -19.39 -9.08
CA ILE A 146 14.86 -19.10 -7.67
C ILE A 146 14.50 -20.28 -6.78
N ASP A 147 13.40 -20.97 -7.05
CA ASP A 147 12.97 -22.16 -6.31
C ASP A 147 14.02 -23.29 -6.36
N LEU A 148 14.75 -23.39 -7.46
CA LEU A 148 15.80 -24.39 -7.62
C LEU A 148 17.03 -24.14 -6.74
N ILE A 149 17.28 -22.89 -6.36
CA ILE A 149 18.48 -22.46 -5.61
C ILE A 149 18.16 -22.07 -4.16
N TRP A 150 16.92 -21.75 -3.84
CA TRP A 150 16.47 -21.37 -2.49
C TRP A 150 15.97 -22.61 -1.73
N LYS A 151 16.90 -23.36 -1.13
CA LYS A 151 16.61 -24.70 -0.55
C LYS A 151 15.68 -24.66 0.68
N ASP A 152 15.70 -23.59 1.43
CA ASP A 152 14.91 -23.35 2.63
C ASP A 152 13.80 -22.32 2.39
N ARG A 153 13.31 -22.22 1.15
CA ARG A 153 12.21 -21.32 0.79
C ARG A 153 10.98 -21.61 1.64
N PRO A 154 10.41 -20.59 2.33
CA PRO A 154 9.17 -20.77 3.06
C PRO A 154 8.05 -21.32 2.19
N ALA A 155 7.18 -22.18 2.75
CA ALA A 155 5.98 -22.63 2.05
C ALA A 155 5.01 -21.48 1.82
N LEU A 156 4.02 -21.67 0.92
CA LEU A 156 2.88 -20.75 0.83
C LEU A 156 2.13 -20.70 2.16
N SER A 157 1.72 -19.50 2.55
CA SER A 157 0.93 -19.29 3.77
C SER A 157 -0.41 -20.03 3.71
N LYS A 158 -0.93 -20.44 4.86
CA LYS A 158 -2.20 -21.14 5.08
C LYS A 158 -2.86 -20.67 6.36
N GLU A 159 -2.97 -19.35 6.51
CA GLU A 159 -3.55 -18.77 7.72
C GLU A 159 -5.08 -18.93 7.77
N PRO A 160 -5.67 -18.97 8.98
CA PRO A 160 -7.10 -19.12 9.14
C PRO A 160 -7.91 -18.01 8.48
N LEU A 161 -9.11 -18.37 8.00
CA LEU A 161 -10.07 -17.44 7.40
C LEU A 161 -11.07 -16.96 8.46
N PHE A 162 -11.58 -15.74 8.28
CA PHE A 162 -12.71 -15.25 9.04
C PHE A 162 -13.72 -14.49 8.17
N LEU A 163 -15.00 -14.57 8.55
CA LEU A 163 -16.09 -13.87 7.88
C LEU A 163 -16.19 -12.43 8.40
N LEU A 164 -16.35 -11.50 7.48
CA LEU A 164 -16.73 -10.13 7.80
C LEU A 164 -18.26 -10.03 7.73
N GLU A 165 -18.90 -9.92 8.89
CA GLU A 165 -20.36 -9.82 8.98
C GLU A 165 -20.91 -8.58 8.29
N GLU A 166 -22.16 -8.64 7.78
CA GLU A 166 -22.79 -7.52 7.08
C GLU A 166 -22.93 -6.25 7.92
N LYS A 167 -22.98 -6.36 9.25
CA LYS A 167 -22.95 -5.17 10.13
C LYS A 167 -21.67 -4.34 9.97
N TYR A 168 -20.60 -4.94 9.41
CA TYR A 168 -19.35 -4.28 9.06
C TYR A 168 -19.26 -3.97 7.57
N SER A 169 -19.54 -4.94 6.69
CA SER A 169 -19.40 -4.78 5.24
C SER A 169 -20.54 -4.01 4.58
N GLY A 170 -21.69 -3.90 5.24
CA GLY A 170 -22.87 -3.18 4.75
C GLY A 170 -23.53 -3.75 3.50
N LYS A 171 -22.99 -4.86 2.93
CA LYS A 171 -23.51 -5.48 1.72
C LYS A 171 -23.16 -6.95 1.65
N SER A 172 -24.14 -7.80 1.30
CA SER A 172 -23.95 -9.23 1.19
C SER A 172 -23.03 -9.62 0.02
N THR A 173 -22.37 -10.77 0.12
CA THR A 173 -21.60 -11.36 -0.99
C THR A 173 -22.46 -11.63 -2.21
N ALA A 174 -23.70 -12.12 -2.01
CA ALA A 174 -24.64 -12.37 -3.10
C ALA A 174 -24.94 -11.09 -3.89
N ASP A 175 -25.19 -9.95 -3.20
CA ASP A 175 -25.46 -8.67 -3.85
C ASP A 175 -24.22 -8.12 -4.58
N LYS A 176 -23.03 -8.28 -3.99
CA LYS A 176 -21.78 -7.87 -4.63
C LYS A 176 -21.52 -8.66 -5.92
N ILE A 177 -21.72 -9.98 -5.89
CA ILE A 177 -21.59 -10.85 -7.08
C ILE A 177 -22.66 -10.48 -8.14
N ALA A 178 -23.89 -10.20 -7.72
CA ALA A 178 -24.96 -9.80 -8.63
C ALA A 178 -24.63 -8.46 -9.33
N ASP A 179 -24.10 -7.49 -8.60
CA ASP A 179 -23.68 -6.22 -9.19
C ASP A 179 -22.49 -6.37 -10.12
N LEU A 180 -21.50 -7.20 -9.78
CA LEU A 180 -20.36 -7.49 -10.67
C LEU A 180 -20.83 -8.15 -11.97
N ARG A 181 -21.79 -9.10 -11.91
CA ARG A 181 -22.39 -9.70 -13.11
C ARG A 181 -23.09 -8.70 -14.02
N LYS A 182 -23.77 -7.68 -13.46
CA LYS A 182 -24.36 -6.59 -14.27
C LYS A 182 -23.30 -5.80 -15.03
N VAL A 183 -22.14 -5.57 -14.41
CA VAL A 183 -21.04 -4.90 -15.12
C VAL A 183 -20.45 -5.81 -16.20
N MET A 184 -20.26 -7.09 -15.92
CA MET A 184 -19.82 -8.07 -16.94
C MET A 184 -20.77 -8.09 -18.14
N GLU A 185 -22.09 -8.12 -17.92
CA GLU A 185 -23.10 -8.07 -18.98
C GLU A 185 -22.99 -6.78 -19.82
N LYS A 186 -22.84 -5.63 -19.17
CA LYS A 186 -22.65 -4.33 -19.83
C LYS A 186 -21.40 -4.29 -20.73
N GLU A 187 -20.31 -4.91 -20.27
CA GLU A 187 -19.06 -5.03 -21.03
C GLU A 187 -19.10 -6.17 -22.09
N GLY A 188 -20.20 -6.94 -22.11
CA GLY A 188 -20.37 -8.09 -23.01
C GLY A 188 -19.42 -9.24 -22.68
N ALA A 189 -19.01 -9.35 -21.43
CA ALA A 189 -18.16 -10.42 -20.91
C ALA A 189 -19.03 -11.51 -20.23
N ASN A 190 -18.70 -12.77 -20.46
CA ASN A 190 -19.36 -13.92 -19.83
C ASN A 190 -18.43 -14.71 -18.89
N VAL A 191 -17.15 -14.31 -18.82
CA VAL A 191 -16.17 -14.84 -17.88
C VAL A 191 -15.39 -13.66 -17.31
N HIS A 192 -15.17 -13.63 -16.00
CA HIS A 192 -14.25 -12.70 -15.34
C HIS A 192 -13.20 -13.48 -14.58
N ILE A 193 -11.92 -13.24 -14.90
CA ILE A 193 -10.78 -13.78 -14.17
C ILE A 193 -10.30 -12.71 -13.19
N LEU A 194 -10.44 -12.97 -11.90
CA LEU A 194 -10.06 -12.07 -10.82
C LEU A 194 -8.91 -12.68 -10.03
N THR A 195 -7.79 -11.98 -9.99
CA THR A 195 -6.56 -12.44 -9.31
C THR A 195 -6.14 -11.52 -8.17
N SER A 196 -6.65 -10.30 -8.12
CA SER A 196 -6.40 -9.37 -7.01
C SER A 196 -6.95 -9.93 -5.70
N LEU A 197 -6.09 -10.17 -4.74
CA LEU A 197 -6.46 -10.70 -3.41
C LEU A 197 -7.41 -9.76 -2.68
N TYR A 198 -7.21 -8.45 -2.84
CA TYR A 198 -8.04 -7.42 -2.22
C TYR A 198 -9.48 -7.45 -2.74
N ASP A 199 -9.62 -7.61 -4.06
CA ASP A 199 -10.92 -7.64 -4.74
C ASP A 199 -11.69 -8.92 -4.39
N ILE A 200 -11.01 -10.06 -4.33
CA ILE A 200 -11.59 -11.35 -3.93
C ILE A 200 -12.06 -11.30 -2.48
N ALA A 201 -11.21 -10.83 -1.57
CA ALA A 201 -11.53 -10.73 -0.15
C ALA A 201 -12.71 -9.77 0.10
N TRP A 202 -12.76 -8.63 -0.62
CA TRP A 202 -13.88 -7.70 -0.57
C TRP A 202 -15.18 -8.33 -1.12
N LEU A 203 -15.09 -8.98 -2.28
CA LEU A 203 -16.26 -9.59 -2.94
C LEU A 203 -16.91 -10.68 -2.08
N LEU A 204 -16.08 -11.49 -1.42
CA LEU A 204 -16.53 -12.62 -0.60
C LEU A 204 -16.88 -12.26 0.84
N ASN A 205 -16.62 -11.05 1.31
CA ASN A 205 -16.69 -10.71 2.74
C ASN A 205 -15.89 -11.69 3.62
N ILE A 206 -14.75 -12.17 3.11
CA ILE A 206 -13.84 -13.06 3.82
C ILE A 206 -12.48 -12.36 3.95
N ARG A 207 -11.82 -12.56 5.09
CA ARG A 207 -10.47 -12.09 5.36
C ARG A 207 -9.61 -13.26 5.81
N GLY A 208 -8.29 -13.12 5.72
CA GLY A 208 -7.31 -14.11 6.18
C GLY A 208 -6.01 -13.43 6.56
N GLY A 209 -4.97 -14.19 6.87
CA GLY A 209 -3.68 -13.69 7.35
C GLY A 209 -2.51 -14.10 6.47
N ASP A 210 -2.70 -14.35 5.18
CA ASP A 210 -1.63 -14.87 4.32
C ASP A 210 -0.52 -13.86 4.00
N ILE A 211 -0.78 -12.58 4.20
CA ILE A 211 0.21 -11.50 4.06
C ILE A 211 0.17 -10.66 5.33
N ASP A 212 1.33 -10.45 5.95
CA ASP A 212 1.46 -9.61 7.14
C ASP A 212 0.87 -8.21 6.88
N TYR A 213 0.08 -7.71 7.81
CA TYR A 213 -0.58 -6.41 7.75
C TYR A 213 -1.66 -6.27 6.67
N VAL A 214 -1.95 -7.31 5.92
CA VAL A 214 -2.94 -7.28 4.83
C VAL A 214 -3.88 -8.47 4.98
N PRO A 215 -5.13 -8.26 5.45
CA PRO A 215 -6.03 -9.36 5.77
C PRO A 215 -6.62 -10.02 4.50
N VAL A 216 -5.83 -10.77 3.76
CA VAL A 216 -6.18 -11.42 2.50
C VAL A 216 -5.85 -12.92 2.50
N ILE A 217 -6.33 -13.60 1.47
CA ILE A 217 -6.16 -15.03 1.26
C ILE A 217 -5.52 -15.24 -0.10
N LEU A 218 -4.44 -16.01 -0.19
CA LEU A 218 -3.84 -16.43 -1.46
C LEU A 218 -4.87 -17.23 -2.27
N SER A 219 -5.46 -16.62 -3.28
CA SER A 219 -6.55 -17.24 -4.03
C SER A 219 -6.75 -16.60 -5.41
N TYR A 220 -7.42 -17.33 -6.29
CA TYR A 220 -7.92 -16.85 -7.57
C TYR A 220 -9.44 -17.02 -7.63
N MET A 221 -10.10 -16.26 -8.47
CA MET A 221 -11.51 -16.43 -8.71
C MET A 221 -11.83 -16.37 -10.19
N VAL A 222 -12.74 -17.23 -10.60
CA VAL A 222 -13.40 -17.13 -11.91
C VAL A 222 -14.89 -17.01 -11.69
N LEU A 223 -15.45 -15.92 -12.18
CA LEU A 223 -16.87 -15.64 -12.17
C LEU A 223 -17.41 -15.76 -13.60
N THR A 224 -18.49 -16.54 -13.76
CA THR A 224 -19.26 -16.59 -15.00
C THR A 224 -20.67 -16.06 -14.76
N ASP A 225 -21.49 -16.04 -15.82
CA ASP A 225 -22.91 -15.75 -15.70
C ASP A 225 -23.66 -16.71 -14.74
N LYS A 226 -23.12 -17.93 -14.54
CA LYS A 226 -23.76 -19.02 -13.77
C LYS A 226 -22.99 -19.46 -12.54
N GLU A 227 -21.67 -19.44 -12.60
CA GLU A 227 -20.79 -20.04 -11.60
C GLU A 227 -19.91 -18.97 -10.93
N CYS A 228 -19.54 -19.25 -9.69
CA CYS A 228 -18.51 -18.53 -8.96
C CYS A 228 -17.55 -19.58 -8.39
N ILE A 229 -16.32 -19.62 -8.92
CA ILE A 229 -15.33 -20.62 -8.57
C ILE A 229 -14.17 -19.93 -7.86
N TRP A 230 -13.89 -20.35 -6.64
CA TRP A 230 -12.80 -19.83 -5.81
C TRP A 230 -11.69 -20.86 -5.70
N PHE A 231 -10.49 -20.52 -6.18
CA PHE A 231 -9.30 -21.37 -6.16
C PHE A 231 -8.43 -20.96 -4.98
N LEU A 232 -8.25 -21.85 -4.02
CA LEU A 232 -7.46 -21.59 -2.81
C LEU A 232 -6.87 -22.88 -2.25
N GLN A 233 -6.05 -22.76 -1.23
CA GLN A 233 -5.61 -23.93 -0.45
C GLN A 233 -6.78 -24.42 0.40
N GLU A 234 -7.43 -25.51 -0.01
CA GLU A 234 -8.74 -25.93 0.54
C GLU A 234 -8.68 -26.32 2.04
N GLU A 235 -7.48 -26.59 2.57
CA GLU A 235 -7.26 -26.92 3.98
C GLU A 235 -7.63 -25.80 4.97
N VAL A 236 -7.69 -24.54 4.50
CA VAL A 236 -8.05 -23.38 5.32
C VAL A 236 -9.56 -23.16 5.42
N VAL A 237 -10.36 -23.93 4.68
CA VAL A 237 -11.82 -23.83 4.66
C VAL A 237 -12.41 -24.69 5.78
N ASP A 238 -12.77 -24.05 6.87
CA ASP A 238 -13.47 -24.73 7.99
C ASP A 238 -14.98 -24.94 7.69
N GLU A 239 -15.67 -25.60 8.61
CA GLU A 239 -17.11 -25.91 8.46
C GLU A 239 -17.98 -24.64 8.34
N LYS A 240 -17.62 -23.55 9.04
CA LYS A 240 -18.34 -22.28 9.02
C LYS A 240 -18.18 -21.59 7.67
N ILE A 241 -16.95 -21.53 7.17
CA ILE A 241 -16.65 -20.98 5.83
C ILE A 241 -17.31 -21.85 4.76
N ALA A 242 -17.22 -23.18 4.83
CA ALA A 242 -17.86 -24.08 3.87
C ALA A 242 -19.39 -23.88 3.80
N ALA A 243 -20.05 -23.72 4.95
CA ALA A 243 -21.49 -23.42 5.00
C ALA A 243 -21.82 -22.08 4.33
N TYR A 244 -21.04 -21.04 4.61
CA TYR A 244 -21.17 -19.72 4.01
C TYR A 244 -20.97 -19.73 2.48
N LEU A 245 -19.94 -20.44 2.00
CA LEU A 245 -19.69 -20.58 0.55
C LEU A 245 -20.85 -21.30 -0.15
N LYS A 246 -21.37 -22.35 0.46
CA LYS A 246 -22.53 -23.10 -0.06
C LYS A 246 -23.77 -22.21 -0.14
N GLU A 247 -24.06 -21.41 0.88
CA GLU A 247 -25.18 -20.46 0.90
C GLU A 247 -25.08 -19.43 -0.22
N ASN A 248 -23.87 -18.97 -0.53
CA ASN A 248 -23.59 -17.99 -1.58
C ASN A 248 -23.31 -18.61 -2.96
N HIS A 249 -23.56 -19.93 -3.13
CA HIS A 249 -23.33 -20.67 -4.38
C HIS A 249 -21.90 -20.56 -4.94
N ILE A 250 -20.89 -20.58 -4.05
CA ILE A 250 -19.48 -20.52 -4.40
C ILE A 250 -18.88 -21.92 -4.29
N THR A 251 -18.22 -22.35 -5.36
CA THR A 251 -17.52 -23.64 -5.44
C THR A 251 -16.03 -23.44 -5.22
N THR A 252 -15.38 -24.25 -4.39
CA THR A 252 -13.92 -24.23 -4.21
C THR A 252 -13.23 -25.20 -5.16
N ARG A 253 -11.99 -24.88 -5.51
CA ARG A 253 -11.03 -25.76 -6.18
C ARG A 253 -9.62 -25.55 -5.63
N PRO A 254 -8.72 -26.55 -5.76
CA PRO A 254 -7.32 -26.37 -5.36
C PRO A 254 -6.67 -25.16 -6.02
N TYR A 255 -5.81 -24.45 -5.28
CA TYR A 255 -5.19 -23.18 -5.65
C TYR A 255 -4.58 -23.20 -7.07
N ASP A 256 -3.75 -24.19 -7.37
CA ASP A 256 -3.05 -24.30 -8.66
C ASP A 256 -3.95 -24.78 -9.82
N ALA A 257 -5.17 -25.25 -9.53
CA ALA A 257 -6.10 -25.72 -10.55
C ALA A 257 -6.55 -24.60 -11.53
N ILE A 258 -6.34 -23.33 -11.18
CA ILE A 258 -6.62 -22.19 -12.05
C ILE A 258 -5.85 -22.30 -13.38
N TYR A 259 -4.59 -22.76 -13.37
CA TYR A 259 -3.74 -22.82 -14.55
C TYR A 259 -4.21 -23.86 -15.58
N ASP A 260 -4.93 -24.89 -15.15
CA ASP A 260 -5.57 -25.85 -16.07
C ASP A 260 -6.97 -25.38 -16.45
N TYR A 261 -7.72 -24.80 -15.51
CA TYR A 261 -9.06 -24.29 -15.76
C TYR A 261 -9.08 -23.25 -16.90
N VAL A 262 -8.13 -22.31 -16.94
CA VAL A 262 -8.11 -21.24 -17.95
C VAL A 262 -7.88 -21.79 -19.37
N LYS A 263 -7.24 -22.94 -19.52
CA LYS A 263 -7.06 -23.63 -20.81
C LYS A 263 -8.37 -24.24 -21.34
N GLU A 264 -9.29 -24.54 -20.42
CA GLU A 264 -10.59 -25.16 -20.74
C GLU A 264 -11.65 -24.12 -21.09
N ILE A 265 -11.43 -22.83 -20.81
CA ILE A 265 -12.37 -21.77 -21.17
C ILE A 265 -12.73 -21.86 -22.66
N PRO A 266 -14.03 -21.84 -23.03
CA PRO A 266 -14.47 -21.97 -24.42
C PRO A 266 -13.87 -20.89 -25.31
N ALA A 267 -13.54 -21.25 -26.56
CA ALA A 267 -12.90 -20.33 -27.51
C ALA A 267 -13.79 -19.14 -27.92
N ASP A 268 -15.12 -19.28 -27.78
CA ASP A 268 -16.11 -18.25 -28.04
C ASP A 268 -16.43 -17.38 -26.81
N ALA A 269 -15.74 -17.60 -25.69
CA ALA A 269 -15.90 -16.80 -24.50
C ALA A 269 -15.39 -15.36 -24.70
N CYS A 270 -15.97 -14.44 -23.91
CA CYS A 270 -15.45 -13.09 -23.73
C CYS A 270 -14.99 -12.93 -22.28
N VAL A 271 -13.68 -12.80 -22.10
CA VAL A 271 -13.04 -12.74 -20.78
C VAL A 271 -12.75 -11.29 -20.40
N LEU A 272 -13.32 -10.85 -19.28
CA LEU A 272 -12.97 -9.62 -18.59
C LEU A 272 -11.80 -9.92 -17.65
N MET A 273 -10.75 -9.14 -17.72
CA MET A 273 -9.61 -9.23 -16.81
C MET A 273 -8.80 -7.92 -16.82
N ASN A 274 -8.02 -7.71 -15.78
CA ASN A 274 -7.01 -6.65 -15.74
C ASN A 274 -5.62 -7.25 -16.02
N GLY A 275 -5.08 -6.99 -17.21
CA GLY A 275 -3.76 -7.50 -17.60
C GLY A 275 -2.60 -7.00 -16.72
N ASN A 276 -2.82 -5.96 -15.93
CA ASN A 276 -1.83 -5.45 -14.98
C ASN A 276 -1.84 -6.20 -13.63
N THR A 277 -2.87 -7.03 -13.35
CA THR A 277 -2.95 -7.84 -12.13
C THR A 277 -2.96 -9.35 -12.42
N VAL A 278 -3.51 -9.78 -13.55
CA VAL A 278 -3.50 -11.20 -13.95
C VAL A 278 -2.12 -11.59 -14.44
N ASN A 279 -1.52 -12.62 -13.84
CA ASN A 279 -0.17 -13.03 -14.17
C ASN A 279 -0.04 -13.60 -15.60
N TYR A 280 1.19 -13.52 -16.13
CA TYR A 280 1.48 -13.89 -17.51
C TYR A 280 1.21 -15.37 -17.81
N ARG A 281 1.41 -16.26 -16.84
CA ARG A 281 1.11 -17.69 -17.02
C ARG A 281 -0.37 -17.93 -17.28
N ILE A 282 -1.26 -17.22 -16.62
CA ILE A 282 -2.71 -17.28 -16.87
C ILE A 282 -3.02 -16.69 -18.26
N THR A 283 -2.57 -15.45 -18.52
CA THR A 283 -2.92 -14.75 -19.77
C THR A 283 -2.39 -15.45 -21.01
N SER A 284 -1.16 -16.01 -20.95
CA SER A 284 -0.56 -16.75 -22.06
C SER A 284 -1.15 -18.15 -22.27
N SER A 285 -1.90 -18.68 -21.30
CA SER A 285 -2.58 -19.98 -21.39
C SER A 285 -3.97 -19.91 -22.00
N LEU A 286 -4.53 -18.72 -22.18
CA LEU A 286 -5.83 -18.52 -22.82
C LEU A 286 -5.75 -18.85 -24.32
N LYS A 287 -6.82 -19.42 -24.87
CA LYS A 287 -6.93 -19.68 -26.30
C LYS A 287 -6.93 -18.38 -27.09
N LYS A 288 -6.28 -18.35 -28.23
CA LYS A 288 -6.10 -17.12 -29.05
C LYS A 288 -7.42 -16.55 -29.59
N GLU A 289 -8.43 -17.37 -29.72
CA GLU A 289 -9.75 -17.03 -30.22
C GLU A 289 -10.63 -16.30 -29.19
N ILE A 290 -10.29 -16.42 -27.89
CA ILE A 290 -11.00 -15.77 -26.80
C ILE A 290 -10.91 -14.24 -26.96
N ARG A 291 -12.05 -13.58 -26.91
CA ARG A 291 -12.11 -12.12 -26.85
C ARG A 291 -11.73 -11.67 -25.43
N ILE A 292 -10.75 -10.80 -25.33
CA ILE A 292 -10.31 -10.20 -24.06
C ILE A 292 -10.84 -8.79 -23.94
N VAL A 293 -11.47 -8.46 -22.80
CA VAL A 293 -11.76 -7.10 -22.34
C VAL A 293 -10.73 -6.81 -21.25
N ASP A 294 -9.63 -6.15 -21.64
CA ASP A 294 -8.52 -5.82 -20.76
C ASP A 294 -8.73 -4.42 -20.19
N GLN A 295 -9.15 -4.33 -18.93
CA GLN A 295 -9.45 -3.09 -18.22
C GLN A 295 -9.31 -3.29 -16.70
N PRO A 296 -9.25 -2.19 -15.89
CA PRO A 296 -9.29 -2.29 -14.43
C PRO A 296 -10.46 -3.14 -13.94
N ASN A 297 -10.25 -3.90 -12.87
CA ASN A 297 -11.32 -4.72 -12.30
C ASN A 297 -12.48 -3.84 -11.85
N PRO A 298 -13.73 -4.15 -12.21
CA PRO A 298 -14.90 -3.38 -11.72
C PRO A 298 -14.97 -3.33 -10.19
N THR A 299 -14.46 -4.35 -9.52
CA THR A 299 -14.37 -4.42 -8.06
C THR A 299 -13.48 -3.35 -7.44
N GLU A 300 -12.51 -2.80 -8.18
CA GLU A 300 -11.63 -1.73 -7.71
C GLU A 300 -12.44 -0.47 -7.30
N ILE A 301 -13.26 0.05 -8.20
CA ILE A 301 -14.12 1.19 -7.88
C ILE A 301 -15.24 0.83 -6.90
N MET A 302 -15.78 -0.39 -6.97
CA MET A 302 -16.85 -0.84 -6.09
C MET A 302 -16.42 -0.89 -4.63
N LYS A 303 -15.17 -1.28 -4.32
CA LYS A 303 -14.63 -1.30 -2.95
C LYS A 303 -14.08 0.06 -2.49
N ALA A 304 -13.56 0.88 -3.42
CA ALA A 304 -13.05 2.20 -3.11
C ALA A 304 -14.17 3.15 -2.64
N VAL A 305 -15.36 3.03 -3.22
CA VAL A 305 -16.55 3.78 -2.81
C VAL A 305 -17.23 3.06 -1.65
N LYS A 306 -16.87 3.43 -0.43
CA LYS A 306 -17.41 2.84 0.81
C LYS A 306 -18.89 3.18 0.93
N ASN A 307 -19.68 2.16 1.27
CA ASN A 307 -21.10 2.36 1.55
C ASN A 307 -21.32 3.06 2.92
N PRO A 308 -22.53 3.56 3.22
CA PRO A 308 -22.78 4.29 4.47
C PRO A 308 -22.46 3.49 5.75
N VAL A 309 -22.61 2.15 5.72
CA VAL A 309 -22.28 1.28 6.88
C VAL A 309 -20.78 1.21 7.08
N GLU A 310 -20.01 1.02 6.00
CA GLU A 310 -18.56 1.03 6.03
C GLU A 310 -18.03 2.39 6.52
N VAL A 311 -18.54 3.51 5.99
CA VAL A 311 -18.12 4.87 6.42
C VAL A 311 -18.38 5.09 7.91
N GLU A 312 -19.56 4.69 8.42
CA GLU A 312 -19.87 4.83 9.85
C GLU A 312 -18.97 3.95 10.73
N ASN A 313 -18.64 2.74 10.26
CA ASN A 313 -17.71 1.87 10.96
C ASN A 313 -16.27 2.44 10.92
N ILE A 314 -15.80 2.95 9.78
CA ILE A 314 -14.48 3.60 9.68
C ILE A 314 -14.34 4.74 10.70
N ARG A 315 -15.37 5.57 10.90
CA ARG A 315 -15.35 6.60 11.97
C ARG A 315 -15.11 5.99 13.34
N LYS A 316 -15.76 4.85 13.65
CA LYS A 316 -15.57 4.15 14.94
C LYS A 316 -14.15 3.60 15.09
N ALA A 317 -13.58 3.03 14.01
CA ALA A 317 -12.19 2.57 14.00
C ALA A 317 -11.24 3.73 14.32
N HIS A 318 -11.46 4.90 13.70
CA HIS A 318 -10.62 6.08 13.92
C HIS A 318 -10.78 6.68 15.33
N VAL A 319 -11.93 6.55 15.98
CA VAL A 319 -12.07 6.92 17.39
C VAL A 319 -11.21 6.02 18.27
N LYS A 320 -11.26 4.70 18.07
CA LYS A 320 -10.44 3.73 18.80
C LYS A 320 -8.95 3.99 18.60
N ASP A 321 -8.55 4.16 17.35
CA ASP A 321 -7.16 4.44 16.99
C ASP A 321 -6.69 5.78 17.57
N GLY A 322 -7.52 6.81 17.49
CA GLY A 322 -7.26 8.12 18.08
C GLY A 322 -7.07 8.08 19.58
N VAL A 323 -7.84 7.24 20.29
CA VAL A 323 -7.65 6.98 21.73
C VAL A 323 -6.28 6.36 21.98
N ALA A 324 -5.92 5.29 21.23
CA ALA A 324 -4.64 4.61 21.37
C ALA A 324 -3.47 5.56 21.11
N PHE A 325 -3.54 6.29 19.98
CA PHE A 325 -2.49 7.22 19.57
C PHE A 325 -2.34 8.42 20.52
N THR A 326 -3.44 8.97 21.02
CA THR A 326 -3.41 10.08 21.97
C THR A 326 -2.83 9.67 23.32
N LYS A 327 -3.15 8.47 23.82
CA LYS A 327 -2.53 7.89 25.02
C LYS A 327 -1.02 7.68 24.85
N PHE A 328 -0.61 7.25 23.66
CA PHE A 328 0.81 7.17 23.31
C PHE A 328 1.48 8.54 23.34
N MET A 329 0.89 9.57 22.72
CA MET A 329 1.43 10.93 22.73
C MET A 329 1.56 11.48 24.17
N TYR A 330 0.54 11.24 25.00
CA TYR A 330 0.57 11.61 26.43
C TYR A 330 1.73 10.92 27.14
N TRP A 331 1.86 9.60 26.99
CA TRP A 331 2.94 8.84 27.61
C TRP A 331 4.32 9.35 27.14
N LEU A 332 4.51 9.52 25.85
CA LEU A 332 5.77 9.98 25.25
C LEU A 332 6.17 11.36 25.81
N LYS A 333 5.28 12.35 25.70
CA LYS A 333 5.53 13.73 26.13
C LYS A 333 5.74 13.85 27.65
N THR A 334 5.13 12.97 28.43
CA THR A 334 5.24 13.00 29.89
C THR A 334 6.51 12.34 30.39
N ASN A 335 7.05 11.36 29.66
CA ASN A 335 8.14 10.51 30.14
C ASN A 335 9.47 10.70 29.41
N ILE A 336 9.49 11.40 28.27
CA ILE A 336 10.74 11.67 27.54
C ILE A 336 11.78 12.33 28.46
N GLY A 337 13.02 11.83 28.45
CA GLY A 337 14.10 12.28 29.33
C GLY A 337 13.98 11.81 30.81
N LYS A 338 12.90 11.10 31.20
CA LYS A 338 12.72 10.54 32.54
C LYS A 338 12.94 9.03 32.60
N ILE A 339 12.61 8.34 31.53
CA ILE A 339 12.85 6.90 31.36
C ILE A 339 13.57 6.65 30.04
N PRO A 340 14.39 5.59 29.91
CA PRO A 340 14.97 5.21 28.64
C PRO A 340 13.87 4.86 27.63
N MET A 341 14.00 5.37 26.42
CA MET A 341 13.11 5.10 25.28
C MET A 341 13.93 4.97 24.00
N THR A 342 13.50 4.08 23.12
CA THR A 342 14.05 3.93 21.77
C THR A 342 12.91 3.96 20.74
N GLU A 343 13.24 4.02 19.46
CA GLU A 343 12.26 3.94 18.37
C GLU A 343 11.41 2.67 18.48
N ILE A 344 12.05 1.52 18.70
CA ILE A 344 11.35 0.23 18.87
C ILE A 344 10.48 0.23 20.11
N SER A 345 10.99 0.66 21.27
CA SER A 345 10.20 0.66 22.50
C SER A 345 9.01 1.62 22.45
N ALA A 346 9.12 2.71 21.71
CA ALA A 346 8.02 3.65 21.48
C ALA A 346 6.95 3.05 20.53
N SER A 347 7.38 2.38 19.48
CA SER A 347 6.51 1.62 18.57
C SER A 347 5.75 0.53 19.30
N ASP A 348 6.43 -0.29 20.10
CA ASP A 348 5.83 -1.37 20.91
C ASP A 348 4.78 -0.82 21.88
N TYR A 349 5.06 0.33 22.50
CA TYR A 349 4.10 0.96 23.40
C TYR A 349 2.82 1.39 22.67
N LEU A 350 2.94 1.98 21.46
CA LEU A 350 1.80 2.38 20.65
C LEU A 350 0.97 1.15 20.23
N GLU A 351 1.62 0.10 19.76
CA GLU A 351 0.94 -1.14 19.41
C GLU A 351 0.19 -1.73 20.60
N ALA A 352 0.79 -1.72 21.79
CA ALA A 352 0.11 -2.17 23.02
C ALA A 352 -1.17 -1.37 23.29
N ARG A 353 -1.19 -0.05 23.02
CA ARG A 353 -2.42 0.78 23.17
C ARG A 353 -3.50 0.43 22.13
N ARG A 354 -3.10 0.07 20.90
CA ARG A 354 -4.03 -0.43 19.89
C ARG A 354 -4.63 -1.77 20.27
N ARG A 355 -3.81 -2.69 20.79
CA ARG A 355 -4.26 -4.02 21.26
C ARG A 355 -5.22 -3.97 22.46
N GLU A 356 -5.29 -2.86 23.18
CA GLU A 356 -6.29 -2.61 24.23
C GLU A 356 -7.67 -2.23 23.68
N GLN A 357 -7.76 -1.85 22.40
CA GLN A 357 -9.02 -1.46 21.79
C GLN A 357 -9.82 -2.70 21.36
N ASP A 358 -11.13 -2.64 21.55
CA ASP A 358 -12.04 -3.69 21.11
C ASP A 358 -11.95 -3.91 19.60
N ASN A 359 -12.01 -5.18 19.18
CA ASN A 359 -12.03 -5.59 17.76
C ASN A 359 -10.75 -5.24 16.98
N PHE A 360 -9.65 -4.94 17.65
CA PHE A 360 -8.35 -4.84 16.99
C PHE A 360 -7.95 -6.21 16.42
N ILE A 361 -7.50 -6.23 15.17
CA ILE A 361 -7.06 -7.43 14.46
C ILE A 361 -5.54 -7.49 14.46
N GLU A 362 -4.91 -6.54 13.78
CA GLU A 362 -3.47 -6.40 13.65
C GLU A 362 -3.11 -4.96 13.22
N LEU A 363 -1.83 -4.64 13.12
CA LEU A 363 -1.39 -3.38 12.50
C LEU A 363 -1.74 -3.37 11.00
N SER A 364 -1.98 -2.18 10.43
CA SER A 364 -2.26 -2.02 8.99
C SER A 364 -0.99 -1.96 8.14
N PHE A 365 0.16 -1.73 8.75
CA PHE A 365 1.51 -1.82 8.19
C PHE A 365 2.55 -1.78 9.32
N ASP A 366 3.80 -2.07 8.98
CA ASP A 366 4.92 -2.01 9.93
C ASP A 366 5.14 -0.55 10.40
N THR A 367 5.08 -0.32 11.70
CA THR A 367 5.14 1.03 12.27
C THR A 367 6.46 1.73 11.93
N ILE A 368 6.36 2.90 11.34
CA ILE A 368 7.48 3.82 11.14
C ILE A 368 7.60 4.67 12.40
N CYS A 369 8.59 4.39 13.23
CA CYS A 369 8.92 5.21 14.41
C CYS A 369 10.35 5.69 14.24
N ALA A 370 10.52 6.96 13.85
CA ALA A 370 11.78 7.48 13.33
C ALA A 370 12.21 8.77 14.07
N TYR A 371 13.37 8.72 14.73
CA TYR A 371 13.93 9.84 15.46
C TYR A 371 15.03 10.55 14.67
N GLY A 372 14.97 11.88 14.64
CA GLY A 372 16.00 12.72 14.03
C GLY A 372 16.29 12.34 12.57
N PRO A 373 17.54 12.04 12.19
CA PRO A 373 17.93 11.71 10.81
C PRO A 373 17.23 10.48 10.21
N ASN A 374 16.80 9.51 11.02
CA ASN A 374 16.09 8.33 10.56
C ASN A 374 14.76 8.69 9.91
N ALA A 375 14.10 9.77 10.37
CA ALA A 375 12.85 10.25 9.81
C ALA A 375 12.97 10.84 8.40
N ALA A 376 14.18 11.08 7.89
CA ALA A 376 14.38 11.47 6.50
C ALA A 376 14.17 10.31 5.51
N MET A 377 14.12 9.07 5.99
CA MET A 377 13.78 7.89 5.21
C MET A 377 12.26 7.64 5.37
N MET A 378 11.49 7.87 4.30
CA MET A 378 10.02 7.88 4.35
C MET A 378 9.39 6.56 4.84
N HIS A 379 10.04 5.43 4.55
CA HIS A 379 9.62 4.07 4.93
C HIS A 379 10.67 3.42 5.85
N TYR A 380 11.16 4.18 6.84
CA TYR A 380 12.10 3.67 7.81
C TYR A 380 11.46 2.60 8.70
N ALA A 381 12.11 1.46 8.83
CA ALA A 381 11.78 0.44 9.83
C ALA A 381 12.97 0.31 10.76
N ALA A 382 12.77 0.56 12.05
CA ALA A 382 13.81 0.38 13.05
C ALA A 382 14.16 -1.11 13.19
N THR A 383 15.46 -1.41 13.22
CA THR A 383 15.98 -2.74 13.51
C THR A 383 16.81 -2.68 14.79
N PRO A 384 17.12 -3.80 15.45
CA PRO A 384 17.99 -3.79 16.63
C PRO A 384 19.33 -3.07 16.40
N GLU A 385 19.82 -3.04 15.17
CA GLU A 385 21.08 -2.39 14.78
C GLU A 385 20.93 -0.88 14.52
N SER A 386 19.73 -0.43 14.12
CA SER A 386 19.45 0.96 13.78
C SER A 386 18.66 1.72 14.85
N ASP A 387 18.13 1.00 15.86
CA ASP A 387 17.26 1.51 16.92
C ASP A 387 17.88 2.69 17.67
N ALA A 388 17.35 3.89 17.46
CA ALA A 388 17.88 5.10 18.05
C ALA A 388 17.29 5.36 19.44
N GLU A 389 18.14 5.75 20.39
CA GLU A 389 17.68 6.27 21.69
C GLU A 389 17.00 7.62 21.52
N LEU A 390 15.79 7.77 22.07
CA LEU A 390 15.05 9.03 22.06
C LEU A 390 15.58 9.98 23.13
N LYS A 391 15.93 11.19 22.72
CA LYS A 391 16.39 12.24 23.61
C LYS A 391 15.35 13.35 23.76
N PRO A 392 15.35 14.14 24.88
CA PRO A 392 14.42 15.23 25.06
C PRO A 392 14.81 16.47 24.20
N GLU A 393 14.94 16.26 22.90
CA GLU A 393 15.25 17.27 21.87
C GLU A 393 14.81 16.79 20.49
N GLY A 394 14.58 17.69 19.56
CA GLY A 394 14.29 17.37 18.16
C GLY A 394 12.91 16.75 17.94
N PHE A 395 12.77 16.00 16.85
CA PHE A 395 11.53 15.39 16.41
C PHE A 395 11.56 13.86 16.44
N LEU A 396 10.43 13.28 16.85
CA LEU A 396 10.05 11.90 16.56
C LEU A 396 8.88 11.91 15.57
N LEU A 397 9.05 11.25 14.44
CA LEU A 397 7.98 10.98 13.48
C LEU A 397 7.46 9.57 13.75
N VAL A 398 6.14 9.44 13.93
CA VAL A 398 5.47 8.14 14.09
C VAL A 398 4.34 8.04 13.08
N ASP A 399 4.46 7.07 12.19
CA ASP A 399 3.51 6.72 11.17
C ASP A 399 3.07 5.26 11.36
N SER A 400 1.77 5.04 11.51
CA SER A 400 1.25 3.76 11.97
C SER A 400 -0.26 3.68 11.81
N GLY A 401 -0.78 2.47 11.79
CA GLY A 401 -2.20 2.25 11.74
C GLY A 401 -2.61 0.86 12.24
N GLY A 402 -3.90 0.58 12.22
CA GLY A 402 -4.44 -0.69 12.64
C GLY A 402 -5.66 -1.12 11.86
N HIS A 403 -5.85 -2.42 11.76
CA HIS A 403 -7.08 -3.06 11.32
C HIS A 403 -7.96 -3.35 12.52
N TYR A 404 -9.18 -2.90 12.45
CA TYR A 404 -10.27 -3.21 13.38
C TYR A 404 -11.42 -3.83 12.57
N PHE A 405 -12.32 -4.60 13.19
CA PHE A 405 -13.51 -5.06 12.45
C PHE A 405 -14.35 -3.90 11.88
N GLU A 406 -14.14 -2.70 12.39
CA GLU A 406 -14.80 -1.47 11.92
C GLU A 406 -14.06 -0.77 10.79
N GLY A 407 -12.83 -1.15 10.45
CA GLY A 407 -12.08 -0.54 9.34
C GLY A 407 -10.57 -0.50 9.56
N THR A 408 -9.90 0.18 8.65
CA THR A 408 -8.44 0.35 8.63
C THR A 408 -8.10 1.79 8.92
N THR A 409 -7.03 2.02 9.69
CA THR A 409 -6.53 3.35 10.01
C THR A 409 -5.11 3.54 9.53
N ASP A 410 -4.79 4.79 9.22
CA ASP A 410 -3.49 5.29 8.84
C ASP A 410 -3.30 6.70 9.42
N ILE A 411 -2.24 6.90 10.19
CA ILE A 411 -1.98 8.17 10.86
C ILE A 411 -0.50 8.44 11.02
N THR A 412 -0.06 9.63 10.65
CA THR A 412 1.26 10.14 11.02
C THR A 412 1.15 11.36 11.92
N ARG A 413 1.96 11.38 12.97
CA ARG A 413 2.27 12.58 13.74
C ARG A 413 3.77 12.72 13.95
N THR A 414 4.25 13.93 13.74
CA THR A 414 5.59 14.34 14.17
C THR A 414 5.46 15.10 15.49
N MET A 415 6.28 14.74 16.47
CA MET A 415 6.21 15.29 17.83
C MET A 415 7.54 15.89 18.25
N ALA A 416 7.52 17.11 18.78
CA ALA A 416 8.69 17.73 19.40
C ALA A 416 8.95 17.06 20.76
N LEU A 417 10.13 16.45 20.92
CA LEU A 417 10.53 15.81 22.17
C LEU A 417 11.17 16.79 23.17
N GLY A 418 11.45 18.01 22.74
CA GLY A 418 12.06 19.09 23.50
C GLY A 418 12.39 20.28 22.61
N PRO A 419 13.51 20.99 22.83
CA PRO A 419 13.91 22.11 21.98
C PRO A 419 14.06 21.71 20.52
N ILE A 420 13.54 22.55 19.62
CA ILE A 420 13.67 22.46 18.16
C ILE A 420 14.18 23.79 17.62
N THR A 421 14.81 23.78 16.44
CA THR A 421 15.30 24.99 15.77
C THR A 421 14.16 25.75 15.09
N ASP A 422 14.40 27.03 14.76
CA ASP A 422 13.43 27.85 14.02
C ASP A 422 13.13 27.26 12.63
N GLU A 423 14.14 26.68 11.95
CA GLU A 423 13.96 25.95 10.68
C GLU A 423 12.99 24.76 10.84
N MET A 424 13.18 23.95 11.87
CA MET A 424 12.30 22.81 12.17
C MET A 424 10.87 23.28 12.46
N ARG A 425 10.70 24.34 13.23
CA ARG A 425 9.40 24.93 13.57
C ARG A 425 8.68 25.47 12.33
N LEU A 426 9.40 26.17 11.46
CA LEU A 426 8.87 26.69 10.20
C LEU A 426 8.40 25.55 9.29
N HIS A 427 9.22 24.50 9.12
CA HIS A 427 8.87 23.35 8.31
C HIS A 427 7.67 22.59 8.87
N PHE A 428 7.61 22.36 10.18
CA PHE A 428 6.49 21.71 10.84
C PHE A 428 5.18 22.50 10.65
N THR A 429 5.24 23.80 10.87
CA THR A 429 4.07 24.69 10.69
C THR A 429 3.60 24.68 9.24
N THR A 430 4.54 24.68 8.27
CA THR A 430 4.19 24.63 6.84
C THR A 430 3.55 23.29 6.46
N VAL A 431 4.04 22.16 7.00
CA VAL A 431 3.42 20.83 6.79
C VAL A 431 2.01 20.81 7.40
N CYS A 432 1.81 21.37 8.59
CA CYS A 432 0.47 21.50 9.19
C CYS A 432 -0.47 22.33 8.31
N ARG A 433 -0.03 23.47 7.79
CA ARG A 433 -0.78 24.31 6.85
C ARG A 433 -1.15 23.56 5.58
N SER A 434 -0.21 22.81 5.03
CA SER A 434 -0.38 21.96 3.84
C SER A 434 -1.51 20.95 4.05
N ASN A 435 -1.48 20.19 5.14
CA ASN A 435 -2.53 19.23 5.50
C ASN A 435 -3.89 19.95 5.70
N MET A 436 -3.93 21.02 6.48
CA MET A 436 -5.20 21.74 6.74
C MET A 436 -5.82 22.33 5.46
N ASN A 437 -5.02 22.81 4.52
CA ASN A 437 -5.53 23.39 3.28
C ASN A 437 -6.21 22.36 2.38
N LEU A 438 -5.64 21.15 2.26
CA LEU A 438 -6.24 20.07 1.48
C LEU A 438 -7.46 19.48 2.20
N ALA A 439 -7.35 19.19 3.50
CA ALA A 439 -8.47 18.66 4.30
C ALA A 439 -9.72 19.55 4.28
N ASN A 440 -9.57 20.87 4.12
CA ASN A 440 -10.67 21.83 4.04
C ASN A 440 -11.02 22.25 2.60
N ALA A 441 -10.62 21.47 1.61
CA ALA A 441 -10.92 21.75 0.21
C ALA A 441 -12.41 21.62 -0.09
N LYS A 442 -12.91 22.50 -0.95
CA LYS A 442 -14.21 22.43 -1.60
C LYS A 442 -13.98 22.50 -3.10
N PHE A 443 -14.54 21.55 -3.83
CA PHE A 443 -14.24 21.39 -5.26
C PHE A 443 -15.46 20.86 -6.01
N LEU A 444 -15.45 20.99 -7.35
CA LEU A 444 -16.49 20.46 -8.19
C LEU A 444 -16.31 18.97 -8.43
N TYR A 445 -17.42 18.23 -8.47
CA TYR A 445 -17.41 16.82 -8.90
C TYR A 445 -16.76 16.66 -10.27
N GLY A 446 -15.98 15.61 -10.44
CA GLY A 446 -15.15 15.36 -11.61
C GLY A 446 -13.66 15.68 -11.39
N CYS A 447 -13.32 16.33 -10.26
CA CYS A 447 -11.93 16.46 -9.87
C CYS A 447 -11.33 15.10 -9.47
N THR A 448 -10.05 14.96 -9.77
CA THR A 448 -9.18 13.89 -9.26
C THR A 448 -8.20 14.49 -8.25
N GLY A 449 -7.43 13.65 -7.58
CA GLY A 449 -6.40 14.12 -6.66
C GLY A 449 -5.33 14.99 -7.31
N LEU A 450 -5.09 14.83 -8.62
CA LEU A 450 -4.20 15.70 -9.41
C LEU A 450 -4.61 17.19 -9.34
N ASN A 451 -5.92 17.46 -9.32
CA ASN A 451 -6.43 18.83 -9.26
C ASN A 451 -6.23 19.46 -7.87
N LEU A 452 -6.18 18.65 -6.82
CA LEU A 452 -6.21 19.11 -5.43
C LEU A 452 -4.85 19.06 -4.72
N ASP A 453 -3.90 18.27 -5.19
CA ASP A 453 -2.56 18.10 -4.59
C ASP A 453 -1.87 19.46 -4.33
N ILE A 454 -2.04 20.43 -5.24
CA ILE A 454 -1.46 21.76 -5.11
C ILE A 454 -1.90 22.52 -3.84
N LEU A 455 -3.05 22.19 -3.27
CA LEU A 455 -3.52 22.81 -2.02
C LEU A 455 -2.63 22.42 -0.84
N SER A 456 -2.13 21.18 -0.86
CA SER A 456 -1.19 20.66 0.13
C SER A 456 0.26 21.03 -0.23
N ARG A 457 0.68 20.81 -1.45
CA ARG A 457 2.07 20.99 -1.89
C ARG A 457 2.47 22.47 -2.06
N GLY A 458 1.50 23.32 -2.38
CA GLY A 458 1.73 24.74 -2.68
C GLY A 458 2.49 25.51 -1.61
N PRO A 459 2.16 25.42 -0.31
CA PRO A 459 2.92 26.09 0.76
C PRO A 459 4.41 25.71 0.80
N LEU A 460 4.74 24.45 0.55
CA LEU A 460 6.13 23.97 0.50
C LEU A 460 6.86 24.44 -0.76
N TRP A 461 6.21 24.42 -1.92
CA TRP A 461 6.78 24.95 -3.17
C TRP A 461 7.09 26.44 -3.10
N GLN A 462 6.29 27.22 -2.38
CA GLN A 462 6.59 28.66 -2.14
C GLN A 462 7.89 28.85 -1.36
N MET A 463 8.30 27.86 -0.56
CA MET A 463 9.60 27.85 0.14
C MET A 463 10.72 27.26 -0.70
N GLY A 464 10.46 26.77 -1.93
CA GLY A 464 11.43 26.06 -2.76
C GLY A 464 11.74 24.64 -2.25
N ILE A 465 10.83 24.04 -1.47
CA ILE A 465 10.93 22.68 -0.92
C ILE A 465 9.88 21.80 -1.56
N ASP A 466 10.21 20.53 -1.77
CA ASP A 466 9.28 19.50 -2.25
C ASP A 466 9.51 18.16 -1.52
N TYR A 467 8.50 17.29 -1.55
CA TYR A 467 8.61 15.88 -1.15
C TYR A 467 8.41 14.98 -2.37
N LYS A 468 9.26 13.94 -2.49
CA LYS A 468 9.34 13.08 -3.69
C LYS A 468 8.33 11.91 -3.69
N CYS A 469 7.25 12.00 -2.92
CA CYS A 469 6.16 11.03 -2.87
C CYS A 469 4.82 11.66 -3.24
N GLY A 470 3.75 10.87 -3.24
CA GLY A 470 2.37 11.37 -3.30
C GLY A 470 2.03 12.13 -2.02
N THR A 471 0.96 12.91 -2.09
CA THR A 471 0.38 13.59 -0.92
C THR A 471 -0.61 12.70 -0.18
N GLY A 472 -1.06 11.61 -0.81
CA GLY A 472 -1.97 10.66 -0.19
C GLY A 472 -2.46 9.59 -1.15
N HIS A 473 -3.08 8.58 -0.60
CA HIS A 473 -3.59 7.39 -1.28
C HIS A 473 -4.97 7.00 -0.75
N GLY A 474 -5.72 6.21 -1.50
CA GLY A 474 -6.93 5.58 -0.99
C GLY A 474 -6.63 4.56 0.10
N VAL A 475 -7.59 4.30 0.96
CA VAL A 475 -7.46 3.34 2.07
C VAL A 475 -8.48 2.21 1.93
N GLY A 476 -8.04 0.97 2.07
CA GLY A 476 -8.88 -0.22 2.01
C GLY A 476 -9.69 -0.43 3.30
N TYR A 477 -10.78 -1.19 3.23
CA TYR A 477 -11.62 -1.53 4.38
C TYR A 477 -11.28 -2.93 4.89
N ILE A 478 -10.44 -3.01 5.92
CA ILE A 478 -9.83 -4.26 6.41
C ILE A 478 -9.21 -5.01 5.23
N LEU A 479 -8.38 -4.28 4.50
CA LEU A 479 -7.62 -4.70 3.32
C LEU A 479 -6.31 -3.93 3.31
N ASN A 480 -5.60 -3.90 2.18
CA ASN A 480 -4.38 -3.10 2.08
C ASN A 480 -4.62 -1.64 2.46
N VAL A 481 -3.72 -1.06 3.24
CA VAL A 481 -3.75 0.36 3.61
C VAL A 481 -3.70 1.25 2.37
N HIS A 482 -2.92 0.87 1.35
CA HIS A 482 -2.91 1.53 0.04
C HIS A 482 -3.98 0.93 -0.88
N GLU A 483 -4.95 1.72 -1.31
CA GLU A 483 -6.02 1.28 -2.19
C GLU A 483 -6.27 2.30 -3.32
N GLY A 484 -6.19 1.85 -4.59
CA GLY A 484 -6.67 2.64 -5.73
C GLY A 484 -8.21 2.66 -5.83
N PRO A 485 -8.78 3.47 -6.73
CA PRO A 485 -8.12 4.31 -7.73
C PRO A 485 -7.92 5.79 -7.33
N ASN A 486 -8.17 6.16 -6.08
CA ASN A 486 -8.05 7.54 -5.60
C ASN A 486 -6.72 7.78 -4.87
N GLY A 487 -6.20 8.99 -4.97
CA GLY A 487 -5.00 9.44 -4.30
C GLY A 487 -4.73 10.91 -4.62
N PHE A 488 -3.81 11.54 -3.89
CA PHE A 488 -3.38 12.91 -4.16
C PHE A 488 -1.94 12.91 -4.68
N ARG A 489 -1.75 13.45 -5.90
CA ARG A 489 -0.44 13.50 -6.56
C ARG A 489 -0.39 14.64 -7.58
N TRP A 490 0.70 15.40 -7.60
CA TRP A 490 0.85 16.55 -8.50
C TRP A 490 1.06 16.19 -9.97
N ARG A 491 1.37 14.93 -10.27
CA ARG A 491 1.55 14.42 -11.64
C ARG A 491 0.95 13.02 -11.78
N VAL A 492 0.52 12.67 -12.97
CA VAL A 492 0.08 11.31 -13.26
C VAL A 492 1.29 10.38 -13.29
N VAL A 493 1.20 9.28 -12.57
CA VAL A 493 2.14 8.17 -12.58
C VAL A 493 1.37 6.95 -13.06
N PRO A 494 1.49 6.56 -14.35
CA PRO A 494 0.63 5.54 -14.96
C PRO A 494 0.60 4.20 -14.19
N GLU A 495 1.73 3.83 -13.60
CA GLU A 495 1.90 2.56 -12.87
C GLU A 495 1.17 2.55 -11.52
N ARG A 496 0.76 3.73 -11.01
CA ARG A 496 0.07 3.83 -9.71
C ARG A 496 -1.44 3.65 -9.81
N HIS A 497 -2.03 3.96 -10.94
CA HIS A 497 -3.49 3.91 -11.14
C HIS A 497 -4.30 4.66 -10.07
N ASP A 498 -3.74 5.77 -9.52
CA ASP A 498 -4.27 6.53 -8.39
C ASP A 498 -4.88 7.91 -8.78
N ASN A 499 -5.26 8.08 -10.04
CA ASN A 499 -5.82 9.33 -10.55
C ASN A 499 -7.32 9.19 -10.91
N GLY A 500 -8.07 8.41 -10.14
CA GLY A 500 -9.51 8.28 -10.28
C GLY A 500 -10.27 9.54 -9.85
N THR A 501 -11.47 9.74 -10.42
CA THR A 501 -12.39 10.78 -9.96
C THR A 501 -12.77 10.51 -8.50
N LEU A 502 -12.75 11.58 -7.69
CA LEU A 502 -13.13 11.49 -6.28
C LEU A 502 -14.64 11.35 -6.15
N GLU A 503 -15.08 10.20 -5.66
CA GLU A 503 -16.49 9.84 -5.45
C GLU A 503 -16.88 9.95 -3.96
N GLU A 504 -18.16 10.18 -3.70
CA GLU A 504 -18.71 10.15 -2.33
C GLU A 504 -18.48 8.78 -1.68
N GLY A 505 -17.92 8.76 -0.47
CA GLY A 505 -17.56 7.53 0.27
C GLY A 505 -16.13 7.05 0.03
N MET A 506 -15.36 7.65 -0.87
CA MET A 506 -13.93 7.36 -0.96
C MET A 506 -13.19 7.91 0.25
N VAL A 507 -12.27 7.11 0.78
CA VAL A 507 -11.35 7.49 1.87
C VAL A 507 -9.97 7.68 1.26
N THR A 508 -9.33 8.81 1.59
CA THR A 508 -8.01 9.16 1.04
C THR A 508 -7.15 9.78 2.15
N THR A 509 -5.89 9.39 2.28
CA THR A 509 -4.94 10.04 3.19
C THR A 509 -4.53 11.42 2.68
N ASP A 510 -4.14 12.30 3.59
CA ASP A 510 -3.56 13.62 3.33
C ASP A 510 -2.31 13.74 4.20
N GLU A 511 -1.14 13.46 3.62
CA GLU A 511 0.13 13.18 4.31
C GLU A 511 1.32 14.01 3.75
N PRO A 512 1.22 15.33 3.66
CA PRO A 512 2.37 16.15 3.26
C PRO A 512 3.53 16.01 4.23
N GLY A 513 4.75 16.19 3.72
CA GLY A 513 5.94 16.08 4.55
C GLY A 513 7.15 16.87 4.05
N VAL A 514 8.17 16.92 4.88
CA VAL A 514 9.52 17.44 4.59
C VAL A 514 10.54 16.42 5.04
N TYR A 515 11.48 16.07 4.19
CA TYR A 515 12.48 15.01 4.46
C TYR A 515 13.86 15.53 4.09
N LEU A 516 14.68 15.83 5.12
CA LEU A 516 16.02 16.39 4.95
C LEU A 516 17.07 15.35 5.37
N GLU A 517 17.74 14.75 4.38
CA GLU A 517 18.75 13.71 4.60
C GLU A 517 19.80 14.16 5.63
N GLY A 518 20.07 13.29 6.60
CA GLY A 518 21.02 13.53 7.68
C GLY A 518 20.53 14.53 8.75
N LYS A 519 19.31 15.07 8.63
CA LYS A 519 18.76 16.05 9.59
C LYS A 519 17.50 15.52 10.29
N TYR A 520 16.35 15.52 9.60
CA TYR A 520 15.04 15.12 10.16
C TYR A 520 14.01 14.89 9.05
N GLY A 521 12.92 14.24 9.42
CA GLY A 521 11.68 14.15 8.64
C GLY A 521 10.50 14.69 9.43
N ILE A 522 9.53 15.24 8.72
CA ILE A 522 8.26 15.73 9.25
C ILE A 522 7.15 15.23 8.32
N ARG A 523 6.12 14.58 8.88
CA ARG A 523 4.88 14.24 8.20
C ARG A 523 3.70 14.49 9.15
N THR A 524 2.63 15.03 8.62
CA THR A 524 1.34 15.12 9.31
C THR A 524 0.31 14.50 8.40
N GLU A 525 -0.40 13.51 8.90
CA GLU A 525 -1.33 12.72 8.12
C GLU A 525 -2.68 12.58 8.79
N ASN A 526 -3.72 12.73 7.99
CA ASN A 526 -5.10 12.44 8.33
C ASN A 526 -5.79 11.67 7.20
N GLU A 527 -6.77 10.85 7.53
CA GLU A 527 -7.69 10.28 6.56
C GLU A 527 -8.91 11.18 6.34
N LEU A 528 -9.31 11.30 5.08
CA LEU A 528 -10.39 12.16 4.61
C LEU A 528 -11.46 11.32 3.90
N VAL A 529 -12.72 11.47 4.29
CA VAL A 529 -13.86 10.90 3.56
C VAL A 529 -14.42 11.95 2.61
N CYS A 530 -14.56 11.59 1.33
CA CYS A 530 -15.17 12.46 0.33
C CYS A 530 -16.69 12.46 0.45
N HIS A 531 -17.31 13.64 0.45
CA HIS A 531 -18.75 13.84 0.53
C HIS A 531 -19.26 14.78 -0.55
N LYS A 532 -20.54 14.58 -0.95
CA LYS A 532 -21.29 15.60 -1.68
C LYS A 532 -21.63 16.76 -0.76
N ALA A 533 -21.33 17.97 -1.23
CA ALA A 533 -21.75 19.23 -0.64
C ALA A 533 -22.98 19.77 -1.39
N GLU A 534 -23.15 21.11 -1.44
CA GLU A 534 -24.27 21.70 -2.17
C GLU A 534 -24.18 21.48 -3.68
N LYS A 535 -25.36 21.40 -4.31
CA LYS A 535 -25.51 21.45 -5.77
C LYS A 535 -26.19 22.75 -6.17
N ASN A 536 -25.62 23.44 -7.13
CA ASN A 536 -26.13 24.72 -7.63
C ASN A 536 -25.96 24.82 -9.16
N GLU A 537 -26.12 26.01 -9.74
CA GLU A 537 -25.99 26.25 -11.18
C GLU A 537 -24.60 25.94 -11.76
N TYR A 538 -23.56 25.91 -10.93
CA TYR A 538 -22.18 25.55 -11.33
C TYR A 538 -21.91 24.03 -11.30
N GLY A 539 -22.79 23.25 -10.66
CA GLY A 539 -22.67 21.79 -10.57
C GLY A 539 -22.75 21.23 -9.16
N GLN A 540 -22.36 19.98 -9.00
CA GLN A 540 -22.25 19.32 -7.71
C GLN A 540 -20.90 19.67 -7.08
N PHE A 541 -20.92 20.34 -5.91
CA PHE A 541 -19.72 20.54 -5.10
C PHE A 541 -19.46 19.31 -4.22
N MET A 542 -18.19 19.11 -3.92
CA MET A 542 -17.67 18.07 -3.03
C MET A 542 -16.83 18.71 -1.93
N ASN A 543 -16.67 18.03 -0.82
CA ASN A 543 -15.78 18.39 0.28
C ASN A 543 -15.25 17.14 0.98
N PHE A 544 -14.38 17.34 1.96
CA PHE A 544 -13.85 16.26 2.79
C PHE A 544 -14.34 16.37 4.24
N GLU A 545 -14.55 15.23 4.87
CA GLU A 545 -14.67 15.05 6.30
C GLU A 545 -13.34 14.48 6.81
N ASN A 546 -12.70 15.16 7.75
CA ASN A 546 -11.53 14.63 8.45
C ASN A 546 -11.99 13.65 9.53
N ILE A 547 -11.52 12.40 9.45
CA ILE A 547 -11.90 11.32 10.38
C ILE A 547 -10.76 10.86 11.29
N THR A 548 -9.58 11.46 11.19
CA THR A 548 -8.46 11.17 12.10
C THR A 548 -8.55 12.01 13.35
N TYR A 549 -8.60 11.39 14.51
CA TYR A 549 -8.75 12.04 15.81
C TYR A 549 -7.47 11.93 16.64
N ALA A 550 -6.50 12.81 16.38
CA ALA A 550 -5.29 12.93 17.20
C ALA A 550 -4.78 14.38 17.17
N PRO A 551 -4.26 14.92 18.28
CA PRO A 551 -3.71 16.28 18.29
C PRO A 551 -2.56 16.42 17.28
N ILE A 552 -2.46 17.60 16.66
CA ILE A 552 -1.23 18.07 16.01
C ILE A 552 -0.43 18.81 17.10
N ASP A 553 0.86 18.51 17.20
CA ASP A 553 1.69 18.96 18.31
C ASP A 553 1.91 20.49 18.33
N LEU A 554 1.23 21.18 19.23
CA LEU A 554 1.30 22.64 19.36
C LEU A 554 2.67 23.14 19.85
N ASP A 555 3.54 22.28 20.41
CA ASP A 555 4.89 22.70 20.80
C ASP A 555 5.78 22.99 19.58
N ALA A 556 5.40 22.48 18.40
CA ALA A 556 6.12 22.67 17.15
C ALA A 556 5.48 23.71 16.20
N ILE A 557 4.33 24.27 16.56
CA ILE A 557 3.64 25.30 15.73
C ILE A 557 4.20 26.69 16.03
N ASP A 558 4.41 27.46 14.95
CA ASP A 558 4.58 28.90 15.00
C ASP A 558 3.28 29.57 14.49
N PRO A 559 2.46 30.14 15.39
CA PRO A 559 1.23 30.78 14.98
C PRO A 559 1.43 32.02 14.07
N ASP A 560 2.58 32.67 14.14
CA ASP A 560 2.85 33.87 13.32
C ASP A 560 3.08 33.53 11.84
N GLU A 561 3.44 32.27 11.54
CA GLU A 561 3.56 31.72 10.19
C GLU A 561 2.23 31.25 9.59
N MET A 562 1.11 31.37 10.32
CA MET A 562 -0.22 30.94 9.90
C MET A 562 -1.14 32.13 9.64
N THR A 563 -1.89 32.06 8.55
CA THR A 563 -3.01 33.00 8.30
C THR A 563 -4.14 32.80 9.31
N GLY A 564 -4.99 33.82 9.49
CA GLY A 564 -6.17 33.69 10.36
C GLY A 564 -7.12 32.55 9.93
N ARG A 565 -7.19 32.25 8.63
CA ARG A 565 -7.96 31.09 8.11
C ARG A 565 -7.32 29.77 8.54
N GLU A 566 -6.01 29.63 8.40
CA GLU A 566 -5.30 28.40 8.78
C GLU A 566 -5.35 28.15 10.30
N LYS A 567 -5.19 29.21 11.12
CA LYS A 567 -5.41 29.11 12.57
C LYS A 567 -6.82 28.61 12.91
N LYS A 568 -7.83 29.17 12.24
CA LYS A 568 -9.21 28.72 12.43
C LYS A 568 -9.40 27.25 12.08
N MET A 569 -8.86 26.79 10.95
CA MET A 569 -8.95 25.39 10.51
C MET A 569 -8.31 24.44 11.55
N LEU A 570 -7.11 24.78 12.06
CA LEU A 570 -6.45 23.99 13.11
C LEU A 570 -7.23 24.00 14.42
N ASN A 571 -7.77 25.16 14.82
CA ASN A 571 -8.59 25.27 16.04
C ASN A 571 -9.89 24.47 15.93
N ASP A 572 -10.56 24.51 14.79
CA ASP A 572 -11.78 23.71 14.54
C ASP A 572 -11.46 22.20 14.58
N TYR A 573 -10.35 21.80 13.96
CA TYR A 573 -9.86 20.41 14.02
C TYR A 573 -9.57 19.98 15.46
N HIS A 574 -8.83 20.76 16.22
CA HIS A 574 -8.52 20.45 17.62
C HIS A 574 -9.76 20.42 18.51
N ALA A 575 -10.74 21.30 18.28
CA ALA A 575 -12.01 21.25 18.98
C ALA A 575 -12.78 19.94 18.72
N MET A 576 -12.77 19.47 17.45
CA MET A 576 -13.33 18.18 17.07
C MET A 576 -12.59 17.03 17.76
N VAL A 577 -11.25 17.01 17.75
CA VAL A 577 -10.42 16.00 18.42
C VAL A 577 -10.74 15.94 19.92
N TYR A 578 -10.74 17.08 20.60
CA TYR A 578 -11.06 17.15 22.03
C TYR A 578 -12.46 16.61 22.34
N LYS A 579 -13.46 17.07 21.59
CA LYS A 579 -14.86 16.64 21.77
C LYS A 579 -15.00 15.12 21.60
N THR A 580 -14.31 14.55 20.64
CA THR A 580 -14.40 13.12 20.30
C THR A 580 -13.67 12.25 21.32
N LEU A 581 -12.47 12.63 21.73
CA LEU A 581 -11.60 11.76 22.53
C LEU A 581 -11.72 11.96 24.04
N SER A 582 -12.12 13.15 24.52
CA SER A 582 -12.18 13.46 25.96
C SER A 582 -13.00 12.45 26.78
N PRO A 583 -14.10 11.82 26.29
CA PRO A 583 -14.84 10.83 27.06
C PRO A 583 -14.07 9.54 27.36
N TYR A 584 -12.98 9.25 26.63
CA TYR A 584 -12.18 8.02 26.73
C TYR A 584 -10.87 8.20 27.50
N MET A 585 -10.60 9.43 27.97
CA MET A 585 -9.34 9.79 28.65
C MET A 585 -9.52 9.78 30.17
N THR A 586 -8.46 9.41 30.90
CA THR A 586 -8.39 9.62 32.33
C THR A 586 -8.38 11.14 32.65
N PRO A 587 -8.62 11.57 33.88
CA PRO A 587 -8.56 13.00 34.23
C PRO A 587 -7.22 13.66 33.85
N GLU A 588 -6.10 12.98 34.08
CA GLU A 588 -4.74 13.46 33.76
C GLU A 588 -4.51 13.55 32.26
N GLU A 589 -4.89 12.50 31.51
CA GLU A 589 -4.82 12.48 30.05
C GLU A 589 -5.72 13.57 29.45
N ASN A 590 -6.88 13.81 30.03
CA ASN A 590 -7.83 14.81 29.55
C ASN A 590 -7.33 16.24 29.74
N GLU A 591 -6.70 16.56 30.89
CA GLU A 591 -6.05 17.85 31.08
C GLU A 591 -4.90 18.06 30.09
N TRP A 592 -4.13 17.01 29.81
CA TRP A 592 -3.10 17.05 28.79
C TRP A 592 -3.71 17.25 27.38
N LEU A 593 -4.74 16.51 27.03
CA LEU A 593 -5.43 16.62 25.74
C LEU A 593 -5.98 18.04 25.54
N LYS A 594 -6.60 18.62 26.58
CA LYS A 594 -7.10 19.99 26.56
C LYS A 594 -5.99 21.02 26.29
N LYS A 595 -4.81 20.80 26.88
CA LYS A 595 -3.64 21.66 26.63
C LYS A 595 -3.19 21.58 25.16
N TYR A 596 -3.14 20.37 24.57
CA TYR A 596 -2.64 20.17 23.21
C TYR A 596 -3.71 20.36 22.13
N THR A 597 -4.95 20.60 22.49
CA THR A 597 -6.06 20.96 21.58
C THR A 597 -6.60 22.38 21.81
N ARG A 598 -5.91 23.21 22.59
CA ARG A 598 -6.30 24.60 22.82
C ARG A 598 -6.24 25.42 21.52
N ALA A 599 -7.04 26.46 21.43
CA ALA A 599 -6.94 27.43 20.35
C ALA A 599 -5.61 28.21 20.40
N ILE A 600 -5.10 28.58 19.22
CA ILE A 600 -3.89 29.37 19.03
C ILE A 600 -4.21 30.68 18.32
#